data_faa322668fd8d10a6a3606758591ec91
#
_entry.id   faa322668fd8d10a6a3606758591ec91
#
_cell.length_a   1.000
_cell.length_b   1.000
_cell.length_c   1.000
_cell.angle_alpha   90.00
_cell.angle_beta   90.00
_cell.angle_gamma   90.00
#
_symmetry.space_group_name_H-M   'P 1'
#
loop_
_entity.id
_entity.type
_entity.pdbx_description
1 polymer ?
#
loop_
_entity_poly.entity_id
_entity_poly.type
_entity_poly.pdbx_seq_one_letter_code
_entity_poly.pdbx_strand_id
1 'polypeptide(L)'
;MSMIQQQNIFMIKFFIKTKLLHFLIFIAYRFNRKTIIGNENISNVNSFILVTWHGKCLGVMEHFRQRGYHVLISQSRDGDIISNISKKFGYNLFRGSSNRGGKEAMEKMYQFFSLNPSGKLVITPDGPTGPEHKVKPGAFQLAQNSQRPVVPVIVDVKKSWKFKNWHTFYFSKPFSKMRVVIGQPLYFKENESIKDGVQKIEDALKKVDEVASNHE
;
A
#
# COMPACT_ATOMS: atom_id res chain seq x y z
N MET A 1 28.93 -29.32 -1.99
CA MET A 1 28.56 -28.08 -1.26
C MET A 1 27.46 -28.46 -0.28
N SER A 2 27.67 -28.23 1.02
CA SER A 2 26.72 -28.64 2.05
C SER A 2 25.39 -27.83 1.93
N MET A 3 24.27 -28.39 2.40
CA MET A 3 22.97 -27.68 2.45
C MET A 3 23.09 -26.34 3.19
N ILE A 4 23.90 -26.26 4.22
CA ILE A 4 24.18 -25.04 5.01
C ILE A 4 24.86 -23.99 4.13
N GLN A 5 25.83 -24.37 3.30
CA GLN A 5 26.49 -23.43 2.38
C GLN A 5 25.54 -22.90 1.31
N GLN A 6 24.64 -23.74 0.78
CA GLN A 6 23.61 -23.32 -0.19
C GLN A 6 22.62 -22.36 0.44
N GLN A 7 22.16 -22.61 1.67
CA GLN A 7 21.28 -21.70 2.41
C GLN A 7 21.98 -20.35 2.71
N ASN A 8 23.23 -20.36 3.13
CA ASN A 8 23.98 -19.13 3.40
C ASN A 8 24.17 -18.29 2.13
N ILE A 9 24.50 -18.89 1.00
CA ILE A 9 24.64 -18.19 -0.29
C ILE A 9 23.28 -17.62 -0.75
N PHE A 10 22.20 -18.36 -0.57
CA PHE A 10 20.85 -17.89 -0.89
C PHE A 10 20.47 -16.68 -0.03
N MET A 11 20.69 -16.74 1.27
CA MET A 11 20.42 -15.64 2.20
C MET A 11 21.24 -14.39 1.89
N ILE A 12 22.53 -14.54 1.57
CA ILE A 12 23.40 -13.42 1.19
C ILE A 12 22.92 -12.79 -0.11
N LYS A 13 22.61 -13.58 -1.14
CA LYS A 13 22.07 -13.08 -2.42
C LYS A 13 20.73 -12.35 -2.22
N PHE A 14 19.84 -12.90 -1.41
CA PHE A 14 18.56 -12.30 -1.07
C PHE A 14 18.74 -10.95 -0.35
N PHE A 15 19.67 -10.88 0.61
CA PHE A 15 19.96 -9.67 1.38
C PHE A 15 20.59 -8.56 0.51
N ILE A 16 21.52 -8.91 -0.37
CA ILE A 16 22.11 -7.97 -1.34
C ILE A 16 21.04 -7.45 -2.30
N LYS A 17 20.22 -8.34 -2.86
CA LYS A 17 19.12 -7.99 -3.77
C LYS A 17 18.12 -7.02 -3.12
N THR A 18 17.73 -7.26 -1.87
CA THR A 18 16.80 -6.38 -1.15
C THR A 18 17.42 -5.03 -0.78
N LYS A 19 18.72 -4.98 -0.43
CA LYS A 19 19.43 -3.72 -0.19
C LYS A 19 19.54 -2.88 -1.46
N LEU A 20 19.93 -3.51 -2.57
CA LEU A 20 20.06 -2.85 -3.86
C LEU A 20 18.70 -2.32 -4.33
N LEU A 21 17.66 -3.13 -4.27
CA LEU A 21 16.31 -2.73 -4.67
C LEU A 21 15.78 -1.57 -3.81
N HIS A 22 15.99 -1.62 -2.50
CA HIS A 22 15.64 -0.51 -1.61
C HIS A 22 16.38 0.78 -1.99
N PHE A 23 17.67 0.71 -2.27
CA PHE A 23 18.48 1.85 -2.70
C PHE A 23 17.99 2.42 -4.04
N LEU A 24 17.70 1.56 -5.02
CA LEU A 24 17.16 1.97 -6.30
C LEU A 24 15.80 2.66 -6.17
N ILE A 25 14.90 2.13 -5.32
CA ILE A 25 13.61 2.76 -5.03
C ILE A 25 13.85 4.15 -4.40
N PHE A 26 14.73 4.23 -3.41
CA PHE A 26 15.05 5.49 -2.75
C PHE A 26 15.53 6.54 -3.76
N ILE A 27 16.52 6.22 -4.60
CA ILE A 27 17.04 7.13 -5.63
C ILE A 27 15.93 7.53 -6.62
N ALA A 28 15.15 6.54 -7.10
CA ALA A 28 14.11 6.76 -8.10
C ALA A 28 13.04 7.76 -7.63
N TYR A 29 12.68 7.72 -6.34
CA TYR A 29 11.64 8.59 -5.81
C TYR A 29 12.16 9.87 -5.14
N ARG A 30 13.43 9.89 -4.66
CA ARG A 30 14.01 11.02 -3.89
C ARG A 30 14.15 12.30 -4.69
N PHE A 31 14.48 12.18 -5.97
CA PHE A 31 14.78 13.32 -6.85
C PHE A 31 13.59 13.77 -7.69
N ASN A 32 12.39 13.26 -7.43
CA ASN A 32 11.17 13.66 -8.13
C ASN A 32 10.66 14.99 -7.60
N ARG A 33 10.11 15.81 -8.50
CA ARG A 33 9.35 17.01 -8.12
C ARG A 33 7.97 16.60 -7.64
N LYS A 34 7.73 16.72 -6.33
CA LYS A 34 6.48 16.31 -5.67
C LYS A 34 5.46 17.43 -5.64
N THR A 35 4.26 17.17 -6.09
CA THR A 35 3.06 17.97 -5.84
C THR A 35 2.11 17.15 -4.98
N ILE A 36 1.64 17.68 -3.85
CA ILE A 36 0.74 17.01 -2.92
C ILE A 36 -0.60 17.74 -2.95
N ILE A 37 -1.68 17.01 -3.14
CA ILE A 37 -3.07 17.48 -3.18
C ILE A 37 -3.86 16.73 -2.12
N GLY A 38 -4.63 17.43 -1.30
CA GLY A 38 -5.51 16.83 -0.29
C GLY A 38 -4.80 16.39 0.99
N ASN A 39 -3.61 16.95 1.31
CA ASN A 39 -2.91 16.63 2.56
C ASN A 39 -3.74 16.98 3.80
N GLU A 40 -4.58 18.00 3.71
CA GLU A 40 -5.55 18.43 4.73
C GLU A 40 -6.57 17.35 5.08
N ASN A 41 -6.87 16.45 4.15
CA ASN A 41 -7.84 15.36 4.34
C ASN A 41 -7.43 14.34 5.41
N ILE A 42 -6.15 14.27 5.75
CA ILE A 42 -5.63 13.37 6.79
C ILE A 42 -5.03 14.11 7.99
N SER A 43 -4.89 15.43 7.91
CA SER A 43 -4.23 16.22 8.96
C SER A 43 -4.98 16.17 10.29
N ASN A 44 -6.31 16.11 10.23
CA ASN A 44 -7.19 16.08 11.41
C ASN A 44 -7.79 14.68 11.67
N VAL A 45 -7.32 13.66 10.99
CA VAL A 45 -7.80 12.28 11.16
C VAL A 45 -6.73 11.46 11.88
N ASN A 46 -6.96 11.16 13.15
CA ASN A 46 -5.97 10.47 13.98
C ASN A 46 -5.70 9.03 13.53
N SER A 47 -6.74 8.31 13.09
CA SER A 47 -6.67 6.89 12.75
C SER A 47 -7.44 6.62 11.46
N PHE A 48 -6.84 5.90 10.51
CA PHE A 48 -7.44 5.63 9.21
C PHE A 48 -6.80 4.43 8.49
N ILE A 49 -7.48 3.99 7.44
CA ILE A 49 -7.02 2.96 6.52
C ILE A 49 -6.74 3.64 5.18
N LEU A 50 -5.47 3.79 4.81
CA LEU A 50 -5.09 4.22 3.46
C LEU A 50 -5.33 3.08 2.48
N VAL A 51 -6.02 3.37 1.38
CA VAL A 51 -6.18 2.43 0.27
C VAL A 51 -5.55 2.99 -1.00
N THR A 52 -4.88 2.12 -1.74
CA THR A 52 -4.26 2.45 -3.03
C THR A 52 -4.27 1.25 -3.96
N TRP A 53 -4.24 1.47 -5.27
CA TRP A 53 -4.08 0.38 -6.22
C TRP A 53 -2.74 -0.34 -6.03
N HIS A 54 -2.75 -1.66 -6.19
CA HIS A 54 -1.55 -2.48 -6.00
C HIS A 54 -0.37 -2.00 -6.87
N GLY A 55 -0.63 -1.68 -8.12
CA GLY A 55 0.39 -1.15 -9.04
C GLY A 55 1.00 0.19 -8.60
N LYS A 56 0.29 1.00 -7.83
CA LYS A 56 0.72 2.34 -7.36
C LYS A 56 1.31 2.32 -5.94
N CYS A 57 1.31 1.17 -5.25
CA CYS A 57 1.61 1.10 -3.82
C CYS A 57 3.05 1.52 -3.46
N LEU A 58 4.05 1.32 -4.32
CA LEU A 58 5.44 1.72 -4.04
C LEU A 58 5.59 3.23 -3.83
N GLY A 59 4.93 4.03 -4.66
CA GLY A 59 4.94 5.48 -4.51
C GLY A 59 4.30 5.92 -3.19
N VAL A 60 3.18 5.28 -2.82
CA VAL A 60 2.49 5.54 -1.54
C VAL A 60 3.39 5.14 -0.36
N MET A 61 4.01 3.96 -0.42
CA MET A 61 4.91 3.50 0.64
C MET A 61 6.14 4.38 0.79
N GLU A 62 6.70 4.90 -0.30
CA GLU A 62 7.81 5.86 -0.23
C GLU A 62 7.35 7.20 0.35
N HIS A 63 6.19 7.70 -0.06
CA HIS A 63 5.68 8.98 0.42
C HIS A 63 5.40 8.99 1.93
N PHE A 64 4.81 7.91 2.46
CA PHE A 64 4.47 7.76 3.88
C PHE A 64 5.54 7.03 4.70
N ARG A 65 6.76 6.87 4.18
CA ARG A 65 7.87 6.22 4.89
C ARG A 65 8.21 6.91 6.21
N GLN A 66 8.76 6.15 7.17
CA GLN A 66 9.22 6.62 8.49
C GLN A 66 8.11 7.30 9.34
N ARG A 67 6.84 6.92 9.10
CA ARG A 67 5.70 7.42 9.88
C ARG A 67 5.12 6.37 10.84
N GLY A 68 5.73 5.20 10.94
CA GLY A 68 5.28 4.12 11.81
C GLY A 68 3.96 3.46 11.38
N TYR A 69 3.54 3.66 10.12
CA TYR A 69 2.31 3.05 9.61
C TYR A 69 2.45 1.54 9.52
N HIS A 70 1.33 0.84 9.56
CA HIS A 70 1.26 -0.57 9.24
C HIS A 70 0.95 -0.79 7.77
N VAL A 71 1.31 -1.95 7.22
CA VAL A 71 0.94 -2.35 5.87
C VAL A 71 0.58 -3.84 5.84
N LEU A 72 -0.46 -4.19 5.08
CA LEU A 72 -0.85 -5.57 4.83
C LEU A 72 -0.08 -6.12 3.63
N ILE A 73 0.68 -7.20 3.84
CA ILE A 73 1.51 -7.84 2.80
C ILE A 73 1.21 -9.34 2.74
N SER A 74 1.10 -9.88 1.52
CA SER A 74 0.82 -11.30 1.30
C SER A 74 1.91 -12.22 1.86
N GLN A 75 1.52 -13.47 2.22
CA GLN A 75 2.45 -14.53 2.65
C GLN A 75 3.04 -15.30 1.45
N SER A 76 3.54 -14.58 0.46
CA SER A 76 4.20 -15.13 -0.72
C SER A 76 5.70 -14.84 -0.71
N ARG A 77 6.48 -15.51 -1.57
CA ARG A 77 7.92 -15.23 -1.75
C ARG A 77 8.18 -13.76 -2.13
N ASP A 78 7.36 -13.20 -3.03
CA ASP A 78 7.45 -11.80 -3.41
C ASP A 78 7.06 -10.89 -2.24
N GLY A 79 6.05 -11.31 -1.45
CA GLY A 79 5.69 -10.65 -0.20
C GLY A 79 6.83 -10.60 0.81
N ASP A 80 7.74 -11.58 0.84
CA ASP A 80 8.90 -11.55 1.74
C ASP A 80 9.92 -10.48 1.32
N ILE A 81 10.14 -10.29 0.01
CA ILE A 81 10.98 -9.21 -0.50
C ILE A 81 10.40 -7.84 -0.12
N ILE A 82 9.10 -7.65 -0.42
CA ILE A 82 8.40 -6.40 -0.10
C ILE A 82 8.35 -6.15 1.42
N SER A 83 8.17 -7.19 2.23
CA SER A 83 8.21 -7.09 3.70
C SER A 83 9.54 -6.51 4.21
N ASN A 84 10.68 -6.96 3.66
CA ASN A 84 11.98 -6.43 4.03
C ASN A 84 12.17 -4.96 3.60
N ILE A 85 11.67 -4.59 2.42
CA ILE A 85 11.70 -3.21 1.94
C ILE A 85 10.81 -2.32 2.81
N SER A 86 9.60 -2.79 3.14
CA SER A 86 8.64 -2.06 3.97
C SER A 86 9.19 -1.77 5.37
N LYS A 87 9.84 -2.75 5.99
CA LYS A 87 10.52 -2.55 7.28
C LYS A 87 11.59 -1.47 7.21
N LYS A 88 12.38 -1.41 6.12
CA LYS A 88 13.38 -0.35 5.91
C LYS A 88 12.74 1.01 5.67
N PHE A 89 11.52 1.05 5.13
CA PHE A 89 10.72 2.26 5.03
C PHE A 89 10.05 2.66 6.35
N GLY A 90 10.27 1.90 7.43
CA GLY A 90 9.70 2.18 8.76
C GLY A 90 8.25 1.74 8.92
N TYR A 91 7.80 0.76 8.13
CA TYR A 91 6.47 0.17 8.28
C TYR A 91 6.49 -1.02 9.23
N ASN A 92 5.42 -1.14 10.02
CA ASN A 92 5.05 -2.36 10.70
C ASN A 92 4.21 -3.24 9.76
N LEU A 93 4.23 -4.57 9.95
CA LEU A 93 3.66 -5.49 8.99
C LEU A 93 2.53 -6.32 9.57
N PHE A 94 1.41 -6.40 8.82
CA PHE A 94 0.48 -7.53 8.88
C PHE A 94 0.73 -8.46 7.70
N ARG A 95 0.71 -9.77 7.93
CA ARG A 95 0.99 -10.77 6.90
C ARG A 95 -0.26 -11.58 6.61
N GLY A 96 -0.78 -11.45 5.40
CA GLY A 96 -1.96 -12.15 4.92
C GLY A 96 -2.47 -11.59 3.60
N SER A 97 -3.36 -12.32 2.97
CA SER A 97 -4.10 -11.92 1.78
C SER A 97 -5.42 -12.66 1.71
N SER A 98 -6.33 -12.28 0.82
CA SER A 98 -7.58 -13.02 0.58
C SER A 98 -7.38 -14.51 0.27
N ASN A 99 -6.22 -14.87 -0.28
CA ASN A 99 -5.92 -16.26 -0.66
C ASN A 99 -5.19 -17.05 0.42
N ARG A 100 -4.50 -16.38 1.37
CA ARG A 100 -3.72 -17.07 2.42
C ARG A 100 -3.57 -16.19 3.66
N GLY A 101 -3.99 -16.72 4.81
CA GLY A 101 -3.85 -16.05 6.11
C GLY A 101 -4.70 -14.78 6.26
N GLY A 102 -5.75 -14.60 5.44
CA GLY A 102 -6.59 -13.41 5.44
C GLY A 102 -7.42 -13.24 6.72
N LYS A 103 -7.98 -14.33 7.23
CA LYS A 103 -8.75 -14.32 8.50
C LYS A 103 -7.91 -13.86 9.68
N GLU A 104 -6.74 -14.49 9.88
CA GLU A 104 -5.82 -14.16 10.97
C GLU A 104 -5.27 -12.72 10.85
N ALA A 105 -4.98 -12.28 9.61
CA ALA A 105 -4.55 -10.90 9.37
C ALA A 105 -5.66 -9.90 9.72
N MET A 106 -6.90 -10.20 9.34
CA MET A 106 -8.08 -9.39 9.66
C MET A 106 -8.25 -9.24 11.17
N GLU A 107 -8.22 -10.35 11.91
CA GLU A 107 -8.31 -10.38 13.39
C GLU A 107 -7.24 -9.49 14.03
N LYS A 108 -5.98 -9.65 13.61
CA LYS A 108 -4.87 -8.83 14.12
C LYS A 108 -5.04 -7.34 13.78
N MET A 109 -5.59 -7.00 12.61
CA MET A 109 -5.87 -5.62 12.25
C MET A 109 -7.02 -5.02 13.08
N TYR A 110 -8.06 -5.79 13.41
CA TYR A 110 -9.10 -5.35 14.35
C TYR A 110 -8.54 -5.09 15.74
N GLN A 111 -7.80 -6.04 16.30
CA GLN A 111 -7.14 -5.87 17.59
C GLN A 111 -6.20 -4.66 17.60
N PHE A 112 -5.47 -4.45 16.50
CA PHE A 112 -4.62 -3.27 16.36
C PHE A 112 -5.41 -1.97 16.46
N PHE A 113 -6.53 -1.83 15.74
CA PHE A 113 -7.32 -0.60 15.77
C PHE A 113 -8.07 -0.41 17.10
N SER A 114 -8.44 -1.48 17.79
CA SER A 114 -9.05 -1.38 19.12
C SER A 114 -8.08 -0.89 20.19
N LEU A 115 -6.80 -1.28 20.08
CA LEU A 115 -5.74 -0.91 21.04
C LEU A 115 -5.00 0.38 20.66
N ASN A 116 -5.14 0.87 19.44
CA ASN A 116 -4.38 2.03 18.93
C ASN A 116 -5.29 3.10 18.34
N PRO A 117 -5.72 4.09 19.15
CA PRO A 117 -6.60 5.18 18.70
C PRO A 117 -5.99 6.05 17.57
N SER A 118 -4.68 6.00 17.40
CA SER A 118 -3.95 6.69 16.33
C SER A 118 -3.40 5.74 15.26
N GLY A 119 -3.93 4.53 15.19
CA GLY A 119 -3.51 3.49 14.25
C GLY A 119 -3.68 3.91 12.79
N LYS A 120 -2.69 3.63 11.96
CA LYS A 120 -2.71 3.91 10.52
C LYS A 120 -2.24 2.69 9.75
N LEU A 121 -3.02 2.28 8.76
CA LEU A 121 -2.79 1.06 7.99
C LEU A 121 -2.89 1.34 6.50
N VAL A 122 -2.02 0.74 5.70
CA VAL A 122 -2.05 0.79 4.22
C VAL A 122 -2.50 -0.56 3.67
N ILE A 123 -3.48 -0.56 2.79
CA ILE A 123 -4.01 -1.76 2.12
C ILE A 123 -4.08 -1.51 0.61
N THR A 124 -3.77 -2.52 -0.19
CA THR A 124 -4.07 -2.57 -1.63
C THR A 124 -5.31 -3.45 -1.84
N PRO A 125 -6.50 -2.84 -2.04
CA PRO A 125 -7.76 -3.58 -1.98
C PRO A 125 -8.00 -4.51 -3.18
N ASP A 126 -7.33 -4.26 -4.32
CA ASP A 126 -7.32 -5.15 -5.49
C ASP A 126 -6.36 -6.35 -5.30
N GLY A 127 -5.34 -6.18 -4.47
CA GLY A 127 -4.37 -7.22 -4.11
C GLY A 127 -3.43 -7.64 -5.24
N PRO A 128 -2.45 -8.52 -4.94
CA PRO A 128 -1.41 -8.91 -5.91
C PRO A 128 -1.91 -9.82 -7.04
N THR A 129 -3.06 -10.43 -6.89
CA THR A 129 -3.64 -11.35 -7.90
C THR A 129 -4.77 -10.71 -8.70
N GLY A 130 -5.10 -9.45 -8.41
CA GLY A 130 -6.15 -8.71 -9.10
C GLY A 130 -7.57 -9.30 -8.95
N PRO A 131 -8.49 -9.00 -9.85
CA PRO A 131 -8.29 -8.15 -11.04
C PRO A 131 -7.93 -6.70 -10.70
N GLU A 132 -7.11 -6.06 -11.55
CA GLU A 132 -6.70 -4.66 -11.35
C GLU A 132 -7.90 -3.73 -11.22
N HIS A 133 -7.77 -2.75 -10.32
CA HIS A 133 -8.80 -1.72 -10.08
C HIS A 133 -10.17 -2.29 -9.67
N LYS A 134 -10.18 -3.48 -9.06
CA LYS A 134 -11.37 -4.09 -8.44
C LYS A 134 -11.18 -4.26 -6.95
N VAL A 135 -11.98 -3.55 -6.19
CA VAL A 135 -11.90 -3.54 -4.73
C VAL A 135 -12.48 -4.84 -4.15
N LYS A 136 -11.68 -5.54 -3.35
CA LYS A 136 -12.11 -6.71 -2.57
C LYS A 136 -12.73 -6.28 -1.24
N PRO A 137 -13.67 -7.06 -0.66
CA PRO A 137 -14.44 -6.67 0.53
C PRO A 137 -13.62 -6.35 1.78
N GLY A 138 -12.41 -6.91 1.91
CA GLY A 138 -11.63 -6.85 3.15
C GLY A 138 -11.34 -5.45 3.68
N ALA A 139 -11.06 -4.48 2.81
CA ALA A 139 -10.82 -3.10 3.23
C ALA A 139 -12.08 -2.44 3.79
N PHE A 140 -13.24 -2.66 3.16
CA PHE A 140 -14.54 -2.18 3.62
C PHE A 140 -14.92 -2.84 4.97
N GLN A 141 -14.84 -4.18 5.06
CA GLN A 141 -15.17 -4.91 6.28
C GLN A 141 -14.32 -4.45 7.47
N LEU A 142 -13.02 -4.27 7.24
CA LEU A 142 -12.14 -3.73 8.29
C LEU A 142 -12.57 -2.33 8.73
N ALA A 143 -12.85 -1.44 7.78
CA ALA A 143 -13.26 -0.07 8.05
C ALA A 143 -14.58 -0.01 8.82
N GLN A 144 -15.58 -0.74 8.35
CA GLN A 144 -16.91 -0.80 8.95
C GLN A 144 -16.84 -1.31 10.40
N ASN A 145 -16.16 -2.44 10.63
CA ASN A 145 -16.12 -3.07 11.95
C ASN A 145 -15.18 -2.34 12.93
N SER A 146 -14.12 -1.70 12.45
CA SER A 146 -13.23 -0.89 13.30
C SER A 146 -13.68 0.56 13.46
N GLN A 147 -14.74 0.98 12.76
CA GLN A 147 -15.22 2.38 12.71
C GLN A 147 -14.09 3.36 12.34
N ARG A 148 -13.18 2.93 11.44
CA ARG A 148 -12.09 3.77 10.94
C ARG A 148 -12.38 4.19 9.49
N PRO A 149 -12.16 5.48 9.13
CA PRO A 149 -12.37 5.91 7.76
C PRO A 149 -11.36 5.27 6.81
N VAL A 150 -11.80 5.02 5.59
CA VAL A 150 -10.93 4.69 4.47
C VAL A 150 -10.54 5.97 3.76
N VAL A 151 -9.25 6.16 3.51
CA VAL A 151 -8.72 7.30 2.76
C VAL A 151 -8.09 6.79 1.46
N PRO A 152 -8.64 7.09 0.29
CA PRO A 152 -8.04 6.74 -0.98
C PRO A 152 -6.81 7.62 -1.23
N VAL A 153 -5.71 7.00 -1.64
CA VAL A 153 -4.47 7.72 -1.97
C VAL A 153 -3.82 7.14 -3.21
N ILE A 154 -3.40 8.00 -4.11
CA ILE A 154 -2.63 7.61 -5.29
C ILE A 154 -1.36 8.44 -5.37
N VAL A 155 -0.26 7.77 -5.67
CA VAL A 155 0.98 8.40 -6.09
C VAL A 155 1.22 8.03 -7.54
N ASP A 156 1.11 9.00 -8.43
CA ASP A 156 1.40 8.83 -9.84
C ASP A 156 2.67 9.58 -10.25
N VAL A 157 3.36 9.06 -11.26
CA VAL A 157 4.61 9.61 -11.78
C VAL A 157 4.53 9.74 -13.30
N LYS A 158 4.83 10.92 -13.82
CA LYS A 158 4.75 11.20 -15.26
C LYS A 158 5.65 10.29 -16.11
N LYS A 159 6.84 9.93 -15.59
CA LYS A 159 7.79 9.02 -16.24
C LYS A 159 8.07 7.83 -15.34
N SER A 160 7.66 6.64 -15.77
CA SER A 160 7.83 5.39 -15.03
C SER A 160 8.35 4.26 -15.91
N TRP A 161 8.94 3.24 -15.27
CA TRP A 161 9.12 1.93 -15.86
C TRP A 161 7.94 1.06 -15.45
N LYS A 162 7.37 0.32 -16.40
CA LYS A 162 6.29 -0.65 -16.17
C LYS A 162 6.85 -2.05 -16.27
N PHE A 163 6.64 -2.86 -15.27
CA PHE A 163 7.09 -4.27 -15.26
C PHE A 163 5.91 -5.18 -15.56
N LYS A 164 5.82 -5.68 -16.81
CA LYS A 164 4.71 -6.51 -17.30
C LYS A 164 4.45 -7.80 -16.49
N ASN A 165 5.48 -8.36 -15.86
CA ASN A 165 5.38 -9.64 -15.13
C ASN A 165 5.05 -9.48 -13.65
N TRP A 166 4.86 -8.27 -13.16
CA TRP A 166 4.53 -7.95 -11.79
C TRP A 166 3.31 -7.02 -11.77
N HIS A 167 2.18 -7.52 -12.24
CA HIS A 167 0.87 -6.85 -12.18
C HIS A 167 0.97 -5.32 -12.31
N THR A 168 1.50 -4.84 -13.46
CA THR A 168 1.62 -3.42 -13.78
C THR A 168 2.26 -2.55 -12.69
N PHE A 169 3.31 -3.06 -12.04
CA PHE A 169 4.00 -2.32 -11.01
C PHE A 169 4.73 -1.12 -11.61
N TYR A 170 4.43 0.08 -11.12
CA TYR A 170 5.01 1.34 -11.60
C TYR A 170 6.23 1.70 -10.76
N PHE A 171 7.37 1.86 -11.41
CA PHE A 171 8.61 2.29 -10.80
C PHE A 171 9.00 3.66 -11.35
N SER A 172 9.12 4.67 -10.49
CA SER A 172 9.44 6.03 -10.92
C SER A 172 10.80 6.12 -11.60
N LYS A 173 10.89 6.91 -12.68
CA LYS A 173 12.19 7.39 -13.18
C LYS A 173 12.62 8.59 -12.31
N PRO A 174 13.94 8.72 -12.01
CA PRO A 174 14.47 9.91 -11.34
C PRO A 174 14.12 11.20 -12.10
N PHE A 175 13.99 12.30 -11.38
CA PHE A 175 13.68 13.63 -11.94
C PHE A 175 12.32 13.73 -12.65
N SER A 176 11.40 12.82 -12.35
CA SER A 176 10.03 12.88 -12.86
C SER A 176 9.17 13.87 -12.06
N LYS A 177 8.08 14.35 -12.66
CA LYS A 177 7.00 14.96 -11.90
C LYS A 177 6.24 13.84 -11.19
N MET A 178 5.96 14.01 -9.91
CA MET A 178 5.22 13.06 -9.08
C MET A 178 4.05 13.80 -8.42
N ARG A 179 2.85 13.26 -8.55
CA ARG A 179 1.66 13.72 -7.85
C ARG A 179 1.28 12.74 -6.75
N VAL A 180 1.07 13.27 -5.57
CA VAL A 180 0.46 12.57 -4.44
C VAL A 180 -0.93 13.16 -4.26
N VAL A 181 -1.95 12.36 -4.48
CA VAL A 181 -3.34 12.80 -4.30
C VAL A 181 -3.97 11.99 -3.18
N ILE A 182 -4.44 12.69 -2.15
CA ILE A 182 -5.09 12.13 -0.96
C ILE A 182 -6.55 12.54 -1.02
N GLY A 183 -7.45 11.59 -1.20
CA GLY A 183 -8.89 11.83 -1.28
C GLY A 183 -9.52 12.09 0.09
N GLN A 184 -10.81 12.42 0.06
CA GLN A 184 -11.60 12.63 1.27
C GLN A 184 -11.76 11.33 2.05
N PRO A 185 -11.75 11.34 3.39
CA PRO A 185 -12.05 10.18 4.21
C PRO A 185 -13.47 9.67 3.97
N LEU A 186 -13.60 8.37 3.76
CA LEU A 186 -14.87 7.68 3.60
C LEU A 186 -15.27 7.02 4.92
N TYR A 187 -16.40 7.40 5.47
CA TYR A 187 -16.99 6.80 6.65
C TYR A 187 -18.11 5.85 6.23
N PHE A 188 -18.27 4.74 6.96
CA PHE A 188 -19.23 3.70 6.67
C PHE A 188 -20.18 3.51 7.85
N LYS A 189 -21.48 3.29 7.54
CA LYS A 189 -22.50 2.96 8.54
C LYS A 189 -22.39 1.48 8.91
N GLU A 190 -22.79 1.12 10.12
CA GLU A 190 -22.80 -0.28 10.58
C GLU A 190 -23.65 -1.21 9.70
N ASN A 191 -24.74 -0.71 9.14
CA ASN A 191 -25.66 -1.45 8.28
C ASN A 191 -25.41 -1.22 6.77
N GLU A 192 -24.33 -0.57 6.38
CA GLU A 192 -23.99 -0.37 4.96
C GLU A 192 -23.67 -1.71 4.29
N SER A 193 -24.25 -1.96 3.11
CA SER A 193 -24.01 -3.24 2.42
C SER A 193 -22.58 -3.36 1.91
N ILE A 194 -22.07 -4.60 1.86
CA ILE A 194 -20.73 -4.88 1.31
C ILE A 194 -20.62 -4.36 -0.11
N LYS A 195 -21.66 -4.52 -0.93
CA LYS A 195 -21.68 -4.07 -2.32
C LYS A 195 -21.52 -2.55 -2.43
N ASP A 196 -22.29 -1.81 -1.63
CA ASP A 196 -22.27 -0.34 -1.68
C ASP A 196 -20.95 0.22 -1.12
N GLY A 197 -20.47 -0.34 -0.01
CA GLY A 197 -19.20 0.07 0.60
C GLY A 197 -17.99 -0.21 -0.30
N VAL A 198 -17.96 -1.37 -0.95
CA VAL A 198 -16.92 -1.72 -1.93
C VAL A 198 -16.97 -0.78 -3.13
N GLN A 199 -18.16 -0.52 -3.68
CA GLN A 199 -18.33 0.40 -4.81
C GLN A 199 -17.87 1.81 -4.46
N LYS A 200 -18.23 2.31 -3.28
CA LYS A 200 -17.84 3.63 -2.77
C LYS A 200 -16.30 3.80 -2.68
N ILE A 201 -15.59 2.75 -2.21
CA ILE A 201 -14.11 2.75 -2.19
C ILE A 201 -13.56 2.74 -3.61
N GLU A 202 -14.12 1.92 -4.50
CA GLU A 202 -13.66 1.80 -5.89
C GLU A 202 -13.81 3.12 -6.64
N ASP A 203 -14.95 3.79 -6.52
CA ASP A 203 -15.23 5.07 -7.17
C ASP A 203 -14.33 6.19 -6.64
N ALA A 204 -14.09 6.21 -5.32
CA ALA A 204 -13.19 7.17 -4.72
C ALA A 204 -11.73 6.96 -5.18
N LEU A 205 -11.26 5.72 -5.28
CA LEU A 205 -9.94 5.41 -5.83
C LEU A 205 -9.80 5.80 -7.30
N LYS A 206 -10.81 5.53 -8.13
CA LYS A 206 -10.82 5.96 -9.54
C LYS A 206 -10.72 7.48 -9.67
N LYS A 207 -11.54 8.22 -8.91
CA LYS A 207 -11.52 9.69 -8.90
C LYS A 207 -10.15 10.25 -8.50
N VAL A 208 -9.52 9.68 -7.47
CA VAL A 208 -8.19 10.11 -7.02
C VAL A 208 -7.12 9.76 -8.06
N ASP A 209 -7.25 8.61 -8.75
CA ASP A 209 -6.32 8.17 -9.79
C ASP A 209 -6.41 9.07 -11.05
N GLU A 210 -7.60 9.48 -11.46
CA GLU A 210 -7.81 10.45 -12.54
C GLU A 210 -7.11 11.79 -12.24
N VAL A 211 -7.29 12.32 -11.03
CA VAL A 211 -6.62 13.55 -10.59
C VAL A 211 -5.11 13.39 -10.54
N ALA A 212 -4.62 12.24 -10.06
CA ALA A 212 -3.18 11.98 -9.96
C ALA A 212 -2.52 11.84 -11.33
N SER A 213 -3.20 11.23 -12.29
CA SER A 213 -2.70 10.95 -13.64
C SER A 213 -2.68 12.19 -14.56
N ASN A 214 -3.43 13.24 -14.23
CA ASN A 214 -3.39 14.50 -14.97
C ASN A 214 -2.13 15.30 -14.58
N HIS A 215 -1.05 15.16 -15.34
CA HIS A 215 0.25 15.84 -15.13
C HIS A 215 0.41 17.13 -15.94
N GLU A 216 -0.66 17.88 -16.15
CA GLU A 216 -0.58 19.20 -16.76
C GLU A 216 0.33 20.17 -16.00
#